data_ba1a288843609bc9efe73355c73b634f
#
_entry.id   ba1a288843609bc9efe73355c73b634f
#
_cell.length_a   1.000
_cell.length_b   1.000
_cell.length_c   1.000
_cell.angle_alpha   90.00
_cell.angle_beta   90.00
_cell.angle_gamma   90.00
#
_symmetry.space_group_name_H-M   'P 1'
#
loop_
_entity.id
_entity.type
_entity.pdbx_description
1 polymer ?
#
loop_
_entity_poly.entity_id
_entity_poly.type
_entity_poly.pdbx_seq_one_letter_code
_entity_poly.pdbx_strand_id
1 'polypeptide(L)'
;MPDVVVLQMPAFKRVYKKLAAGHRSAVDEAVRAIVADPGLGEAKRGDLAGVYVYKFPLNRQQMLLAYEWDPGTRMLLLLGSHENFYLDLKRG
;
A
#
# COMPACT_ATOMS: atom_id res chain seq x y z
N MET A 1 2.37 -16.61 18.05
CA MET A 1 1.77 -15.60 17.17
C MET A 1 1.85 -16.08 15.74
N PRO A 2 0.74 -16.11 15.03
CA PRO A 2 0.83 -16.47 13.62
C PRO A 2 1.58 -15.38 12.85
N ASP A 3 2.41 -15.82 11.93
CA ASP A 3 3.11 -14.88 11.06
C ASP A 3 2.13 -14.25 10.08
N VAL A 4 2.35 -12.97 9.80
CA VAL A 4 1.56 -12.26 8.81
C VAL A 4 2.21 -12.49 7.44
N VAL A 5 1.40 -12.89 6.48
CA VAL A 5 1.86 -13.09 5.10
C VAL A 5 1.61 -11.81 4.32
N VAL A 6 2.66 -11.31 3.65
CA VAL A 6 2.56 -10.12 2.81
C VAL A 6 2.60 -10.56 1.35
N LEU A 7 1.53 -10.26 0.62
CA LEU A 7 1.40 -10.59 -0.80
C LEU A 7 1.41 -9.30 -1.60
N GLN A 8 1.85 -9.37 -2.86
CA GLN A 8 1.99 -8.20 -3.72
C GLN A 8 1.32 -8.45 -5.06
N MET A 9 0.42 -7.55 -5.43
CA MET A 9 -0.16 -7.57 -6.77
C MET A 9 0.85 -7.05 -7.79
N PRO A 10 0.74 -7.45 -9.06
CA PRO A 10 1.67 -6.99 -10.10
C PRO A 10 1.77 -5.46 -10.21
N ALA A 11 0.67 -4.75 -10.02
CA ALA A 11 0.67 -3.29 -10.08
C ALA A 11 1.58 -2.68 -9.00
N PHE A 12 1.53 -3.23 -7.78
CA PHE A 12 2.43 -2.80 -6.71
C PHE A 12 3.88 -3.08 -7.06
N LYS A 13 4.18 -4.31 -7.48
CA LYS A 13 5.54 -4.72 -7.81
C LYS A 13 6.16 -3.85 -8.88
N ARG A 14 5.38 -3.48 -9.88
CA ARG A 14 5.85 -2.68 -11.02
C ARG A 14 6.36 -1.32 -10.58
N VAL A 15 5.63 -0.67 -9.70
CA VAL A 15 6.04 0.64 -9.18
C VAL A 15 7.24 0.48 -8.23
N TYR A 16 7.19 -0.49 -7.34
CA TYR A 16 8.24 -0.72 -6.35
C TYR A 16 9.61 -0.95 -7.02
N LYS A 17 9.64 -1.75 -8.08
CA LYS A 17 10.88 -2.05 -8.79
C LYS A 17 11.56 -0.82 -9.39
N LYS A 18 10.78 0.20 -9.75
CA LYS A 18 11.30 1.41 -10.38
C LYS A 18 11.86 2.41 -9.37
N LEU A 19 11.62 2.20 -8.10
CA LEU A 19 12.08 3.13 -7.07
C LEU A 19 13.56 2.98 -6.79
N ALA A 20 14.22 4.11 -6.47
CA ALA A 20 15.59 4.09 -5.97
C ALA A 20 15.62 3.38 -4.59
N ALA A 21 16.80 2.86 -4.23
CA ALA A 21 16.95 2.09 -2.99
C ALA A 21 16.47 2.83 -1.73
N GLY A 22 16.78 4.13 -1.63
CA GLY A 22 16.33 4.93 -0.48
C GLY A 22 14.82 5.08 -0.44
N HIS A 23 14.19 5.18 -1.60
CA HIS A 23 12.73 5.27 -1.69
C HIS A 23 12.08 3.92 -1.37
N ARG A 24 12.71 2.82 -1.78
CA ARG A 24 12.21 1.49 -1.41
C ARG A 24 12.24 1.27 0.10
N SER A 25 13.26 1.82 0.78
CA SER A 25 13.31 1.73 2.24
C SER A 25 12.12 2.42 2.91
N ALA A 26 11.70 3.56 2.37
CA ALA A 26 10.51 4.25 2.90
C ALA A 26 9.24 3.42 2.68
N VAL A 27 9.12 2.77 1.53
CA VAL A 27 8.00 1.87 1.27
C VAL A 27 8.04 0.66 2.20
N ASP A 28 9.22 0.10 2.42
CA ASP A 28 9.38 -1.04 3.33
C ASP A 28 8.95 -0.69 4.76
N GLU A 29 9.26 0.52 5.21
CA GLU A 29 8.81 0.99 6.52
C GLU A 29 7.29 1.14 6.56
N ALA A 30 6.68 1.67 5.49
CA ALA A 30 5.24 1.78 5.41
C ALA A 30 4.57 0.41 5.47
N VAL A 31 5.14 -0.57 4.77
CA VAL A 31 4.64 -1.96 4.80
C VAL A 31 4.74 -2.53 6.22
N ARG A 32 5.87 -2.32 6.88
CA ARG A 32 6.03 -2.79 8.27
C ARG A 32 4.99 -2.16 9.19
N ALA A 33 4.68 -0.88 8.98
CA ALA A 33 3.68 -0.19 9.79
C ALA A 33 2.30 -0.83 9.66
N ILE A 34 1.88 -1.16 8.43
CA ILE A 34 0.56 -1.78 8.22
C ILE A 34 0.55 -3.27 8.58
N VAL A 35 1.69 -3.92 8.59
CA VAL A 35 1.78 -5.28 9.11
C VAL A 35 1.51 -5.27 10.61
N ALA A 36 2.09 -4.32 11.33
CA ALA A 36 1.91 -4.20 12.77
C ALA A 36 0.51 -3.71 13.13
N ASP A 37 -0.05 -2.79 12.33
CA ASP A 37 -1.37 -2.22 12.59
C ASP A 37 -2.12 -1.97 11.27
N PRO A 38 -2.86 -2.95 10.78
CA PRO A 38 -3.52 -2.82 9.47
C PRO A 38 -4.64 -1.78 9.45
N GLY A 39 -5.08 -1.32 10.58
CA GLY A 39 -6.07 -0.25 10.67
C GLY A 39 -5.52 1.15 10.49
N LEU A 40 -4.19 1.31 10.30
CA LEU A 40 -3.58 2.62 10.12
C LEU A 40 -4.07 3.32 8.84
N GLY A 41 -4.31 2.58 7.78
CA GLY A 41 -4.81 3.14 6.54
C GLY A 41 -6.26 3.58 6.68
N GLU A 42 -6.66 4.49 5.80
CA GLU A 42 -8.05 4.93 5.73
C GLU A 42 -8.88 3.89 4.99
N ALA A 43 -9.93 3.41 5.63
CA ALA A 43 -10.86 2.46 4.99
C ALA A 43 -11.65 3.19 3.91
N LYS A 44 -11.69 2.63 2.72
CA LYS A 44 -12.44 3.20 1.61
C LYS A 44 -13.84 2.59 1.56
N ARG A 45 -14.73 3.26 0.85
CA ARG A 45 -16.15 2.89 0.76
C ARG A 45 -16.57 2.79 -0.71
N GLY A 46 -17.78 2.32 -0.93
CA GLY A 46 -18.35 2.19 -2.27
C GLY A 46 -17.59 1.18 -3.10
N ASP A 47 -17.15 1.58 -4.28
CA ASP A 47 -16.44 0.71 -5.22
C ASP A 47 -15.16 0.14 -4.64
N LEU A 48 -14.60 0.80 -3.64
CA LEU A 48 -13.34 0.39 -3.02
C LEU A 48 -13.53 -0.17 -1.61
N ALA A 49 -14.73 -0.61 -1.28
CA ALA A 49 -15.00 -1.22 0.03
C ALA A 49 -14.05 -2.39 0.27
N GLY A 50 -13.46 -2.46 1.45
CA GLY A 50 -12.46 -3.47 1.79
C GLY A 50 -11.02 -3.05 1.51
N VAL A 51 -10.82 -1.96 0.77
CA VAL A 51 -9.49 -1.42 0.50
C VAL A 51 -9.16 -0.35 1.53
N TYR A 52 -7.91 -0.36 2.00
CA TYR A 52 -7.37 0.65 2.91
C TYR A 52 -6.25 1.38 2.18
N VAL A 53 -6.10 2.66 2.44
CA VAL A 53 -5.03 3.46 1.84
C VAL A 53 -4.23 4.14 2.95
N TYR A 54 -2.94 3.82 3.01
CA TYR A 54 -2.01 4.40 3.96
C TYR A 54 -1.16 5.46 3.25
N LYS A 55 -1.13 6.66 3.81
CA LYS A 55 -0.37 7.79 3.28
C LYS A 55 0.92 7.93 4.05
N PHE A 56 2.02 8.12 3.36
CA PHE A 56 3.32 8.30 4.01
C PHE A 56 4.20 9.22 3.18
N PRO A 57 5.15 9.93 3.80
CA PRO A 57 6.01 10.84 3.07
C PRO A 57 7.11 10.08 2.31
N LEU A 58 7.41 10.53 1.11
CA LEU A 58 8.51 10.02 0.31
C LEU A 58 9.10 11.18 -0.47
N ASN A 59 10.31 11.62 -0.11
CA ASN A 59 11.05 12.63 -0.87
C ASN A 59 10.20 13.87 -1.20
N ARG A 60 9.65 14.52 -0.20
CA ARG A 60 8.81 15.74 -0.33
C ARG A 60 7.46 15.53 -1.00
N GLN A 61 7.10 14.30 -1.32
CA GLN A 61 5.78 13.98 -1.84
C GLN A 61 5.09 13.06 -0.87
N GLN A 62 3.78 13.02 -0.98
CA GLN A 62 3.00 12.03 -0.25
C GLN A 62 2.75 10.84 -1.15
N MET A 63 3.11 9.66 -0.67
CA MET A 63 2.83 8.42 -1.36
C MET A 63 1.64 7.74 -0.73
N LEU A 64 0.94 6.97 -1.55
CA LEU A 64 -0.24 6.22 -1.17
C LEU A 64 0.01 4.74 -1.39
N LEU A 65 -0.31 3.93 -0.38
CA LEU A 65 -0.22 2.47 -0.45
C LEU A 65 -1.61 1.91 -0.23
N ALA A 66 -2.18 1.29 -1.27
CA ALA A 66 -3.46 0.62 -1.16
C ALA A 66 -3.26 -0.85 -0.81
N TYR A 67 -4.04 -1.34 0.12
CA TYR A 67 -3.92 -2.73 0.55
C TYR A 67 -5.26 -3.26 1.06
N GLU A 68 -5.37 -4.57 1.05
CA GLU A 68 -6.45 -5.28 1.74
C GLU A 68 -5.81 -6.12 2.84
N TRP A 69 -6.57 -6.45 3.87
CA TRP A 69 -6.02 -7.22 4.96
C TRP A 69 -7.06 -8.07 5.68
N ASP A 70 -6.58 -9.12 6.27
CA ASP A 70 -7.26 -9.87 7.32
C ASP A 70 -6.20 -10.13 8.42
N PRO A 71 -6.55 -10.75 9.55
CA PRO A 71 -5.58 -10.92 10.63
C PRO A 71 -4.26 -11.58 10.23
N GLY A 72 -4.29 -12.45 9.22
CA GLY A 72 -3.11 -13.20 8.81
C GLY A 72 -2.44 -12.71 7.53
N THR A 73 -3.03 -11.75 6.82
CA THR A 73 -2.59 -11.40 5.46
C THR A 73 -2.63 -9.91 5.21
N ARG A 74 -1.63 -9.41 4.46
CA ARG A 74 -1.64 -8.08 3.88
C ARG A 74 -1.45 -8.21 2.39
N MET A 75 -2.43 -7.81 1.61
CA MET A 75 -2.35 -7.83 0.15
C MET A 75 -2.06 -6.42 -0.35
N LEU A 76 -0.86 -6.19 -0.86
CA LEU A 76 -0.44 -4.88 -1.37
C LEU A 76 -0.95 -4.73 -2.80
N LEU A 77 -1.84 -3.78 -3.02
CA LEU A 77 -2.55 -3.64 -4.29
C LEU A 77 -1.87 -2.67 -5.24
N LEU A 78 -1.51 -1.50 -4.74
CA LEU A 78 -1.00 -0.43 -5.60
C LEU A 78 -0.18 0.54 -4.76
N LEU A 79 0.83 1.13 -5.39
CA LEU A 79 1.69 2.14 -4.80
C LEU A 79 1.78 3.30 -5.78
N GLY A 80 1.60 4.52 -5.32
CA GLY A 80 1.71 5.66 -6.20
C GLY A 80 1.57 6.99 -5.48
N SER A 81 1.81 8.08 -6.22
CA SER A 81 1.58 9.42 -5.71
C SER A 81 0.10 9.75 -5.79
N HIS A 82 -0.30 10.86 -5.20
CA HIS A 82 -1.71 11.22 -5.10
C HIS A 82 -2.43 11.34 -6.45
N GLU A 83 -1.73 11.81 -7.47
CA GLU A 83 -2.31 12.06 -8.77
C GLU A 83 -2.66 10.74 -9.46
N ASN A 84 -3.88 10.61 -9.93
CA ASN A 84 -4.42 9.44 -10.64
C ASN A 84 -4.42 8.13 -9.85
N PHE A 85 -4.01 8.13 -8.59
CA PHE A 85 -3.89 6.92 -7.79
C PHE A 85 -5.23 6.17 -7.71
N TYR A 86 -6.29 6.88 -7.38
CA TYR A 86 -7.61 6.25 -7.19
C TYR A 86 -8.20 5.76 -8.50
N LEU A 87 -7.90 6.44 -9.60
CA LEU A 87 -8.34 6.02 -10.91
C LEU A 87 -7.67 4.69 -11.29
N ASP A 88 -6.36 4.59 -11.08
CA ASP A 88 -5.61 3.37 -11.35
C ASP A 88 -6.07 2.23 -10.45
N LEU A 89 -6.38 2.52 -9.20
CA LEU A 89 -6.87 1.54 -8.24
C LEU A 89 -8.21 0.96 -8.68
N LYS A 90 -9.11 1.80 -9.20
CA LYS A 90 -10.42 1.34 -9.70
C LYS A 90 -10.32 0.50 -10.97
N ARG A 91 -9.32 0.75 -11.78
CA ARG A 91 -9.10 -0.07 -12.99
C ARG A 91 -8.64 -1.48 -12.66
N GLY A 92 -8.15 -1.67 -11.47
CA GLY A 92 -7.78 -2.94 -10.96
C GLY A 92 -6.52 -3.48 -11.39
#